data_f4807d565117bd600823118554bf270f
#
_entry.id   f4807d565117bd600823118554bf270f
#
_cell.length_a   1.000
_cell.length_b   1.000
_cell.length_c   1.000
_cell.angle_alpha   90.00
_cell.angle_beta   90.00
_cell.angle_gamma   90.00
#
_symmetry.space_group_name_H-M   'P 1'
#
loop_
_entity.id
_entity.type
_entity.pdbx_description
1 polymer ?
#
loop_
_entity_poly.entity_id
_entity_poly.type
_entity_poly.pdbx_seq_one_letter_code
_entity_poly.pdbx_strand_id
1 'polypeptide(L)'
;GIDFTNDPLLQGRLFSYLDTQLIRLGGPNFHEIPINRPIAPLHNNQRDGYMRQTVNRGQTSYEPNSLRGGCPFQAGSDMSGFASHAERIDAQKIRERSPSFHDHFSQATLFFKSQSEIEQNHIIRALRFELGKVETVPIRERMLFLLAQVDKGLANRVAQGLGASIPAKLDKPVNMSVPGDVDPKKVQPKRIVQETDISPALRMIDNPNFPEQTIETRKIAFLVADGFDDAAFLDMKQTLMTAGALVFRSG
;
A
#
# COMPACT_ATOMS: atom_id res chain seq x y z
N GLY A 1 -17.81 12.33 -1.10
CA GLY A 1 -17.61 13.15 -2.29
C GLY A 1 -16.16 13.54 -2.44
N ILE A 2 -15.79 13.90 -3.65
CA ILE A 2 -14.45 14.44 -3.95
C ILE A 2 -14.62 15.94 -4.06
N ASP A 3 -13.90 16.70 -3.24
CA ASP A 3 -13.91 18.15 -3.32
C ASP A 3 -12.89 18.63 -4.36
N PHE A 4 -13.16 19.78 -4.96
CA PHE A 4 -12.20 20.37 -5.88
C PHE A 4 -11.00 20.90 -5.13
N THR A 5 -9.84 20.69 -5.71
CA THR A 5 -8.57 21.18 -5.16
C THR A 5 -8.13 22.48 -5.81
N ASN A 6 -7.37 23.29 -5.09
CA ASN A 6 -6.69 24.45 -5.64
C ASN A 6 -5.39 24.10 -6.39
N ASP A 7 -4.97 22.85 -6.36
CA ASP A 7 -3.82 22.35 -7.12
C ASP A 7 -4.19 22.23 -8.61
N PRO A 8 -3.59 23.04 -9.52
CA PRO A 8 -3.93 23.00 -10.94
C PRO A 8 -3.58 21.67 -11.62
N LEU A 9 -2.56 20.96 -11.13
CA LEU A 9 -2.19 19.65 -11.67
C LEU A 9 -3.24 18.60 -11.31
N LEU A 10 -3.69 18.58 -10.06
CA LEU A 10 -4.72 17.64 -9.63
C LEU A 10 -6.06 17.95 -10.29
N GLN A 11 -6.42 19.22 -10.48
CA GLN A 11 -7.60 19.61 -11.24
C GLN A 11 -7.55 19.10 -12.68
N GLY A 12 -6.42 19.26 -13.37
CA GLY A 12 -6.22 18.72 -14.70
C GLY A 12 -6.34 17.19 -14.77
N ARG A 13 -5.87 16.50 -13.74
CA ARG A 13 -6.00 15.05 -13.62
C ARG A 13 -7.44 14.58 -13.45
N LEU A 14 -8.28 15.31 -12.74
CA LEU A 14 -9.70 14.96 -12.60
C LEU A 14 -10.40 14.84 -13.96
N PHE A 15 -10.06 15.71 -14.92
CA PHE A 15 -10.61 15.66 -16.27
C PHE A 15 -9.90 14.65 -17.16
N SER A 16 -8.59 14.71 -17.24
CA SER A 16 -7.81 13.89 -18.19
C SER A 16 -7.87 12.40 -17.89
N TYR A 17 -7.85 11.99 -16.63
CA TYR A 17 -7.95 10.58 -16.27
C TYR A 17 -9.37 10.05 -16.48
N LEU A 18 -10.40 10.83 -16.17
CA LEU A 18 -11.77 10.41 -16.44
C LEU A 18 -12.00 10.24 -17.94
N ASP A 19 -11.56 11.21 -18.75
CA ASP A 19 -11.65 11.14 -20.21
C ASP A 19 -10.90 9.92 -20.76
N THR A 20 -9.69 9.67 -20.29
CA THR A 20 -8.90 8.50 -20.65
C THR A 20 -9.62 7.19 -20.29
N GLN A 21 -10.21 7.11 -19.12
CA GLN A 21 -10.94 5.92 -18.69
C GLN A 21 -12.18 5.66 -19.54
N LEU A 22 -12.93 6.70 -19.86
CA LEU A 22 -14.14 6.58 -20.69
C LEU A 22 -13.83 6.22 -22.14
N ILE A 23 -12.80 6.81 -22.73
CA ILE A 23 -12.47 6.62 -24.14
C ILE A 23 -11.58 5.40 -24.35
N ARG A 24 -10.54 5.27 -23.54
CA ARG A 24 -9.51 4.25 -23.71
C ARG A 24 -9.93 2.87 -23.23
N LEU A 25 -10.69 2.80 -22.14
CA LEU A 25 -11.17 1.55 -21.56
C LEU A 25 -12.57 1.14 -22.03
N GLY A 26 -13.16 1.87 -22.95
CA GLY A 26 -14.38 1.47 -23.64
C GLY A 26 -15.68 1.99 -23.04
N GLY A 27 -15.65 3.16 -22.43
CA GLY A 27 -16.87 3.83 -22.00
C GLY A 27 -17.22 3.66 -20.52
N PRO A 28 -18.48 3.91 -20.12
CA PRO A 28 -18.88 4.03 -18.72
C PRO A 28 -18.79 2.73 -17.90
N ASN A 29 -18.43 1.63 -18.52
CA ASN A 29 -18.26 0.34 -17.85
C ASN A 29 -16.80 0.04 -17.44
N PHE A 30 -15.88 0.99 -17.51
CA PHE A 30 -14.47 0.77 -17.20
C PHE A 30 -14.24 0.17 -15.79
N HIS A 31 -15.10 0.48 -14.83
CA HIS A 31 -15.05 -0.06 -13.46
C HIS A 31 -15.71 -1.45 -13.32
N GLU A 32 -16.37 -1.93 -14.35
CA GLU A 32 -16.99 -3.28 -14.40
C GLU A 32 -16.10 -4.31 -15.10
N ILE A 33 -15.03 -3.87 -15.78
CA ILE A 33 -14.06 -4.76 -16.41
C ILE A 33 -13.44 -5.66 -15.32
N PRO A 34 -13.44 -6.99 -15.46
CA PRO A 34 -13.07 -7.91 -14.39
C PRO A 34 -11.73 -7.64 -13.72
N ILE A 35 -10.72 -7.23 -14.49
CA ILE A 35 -9.39 -6.90 -13.96
C ILE A 35 -9.36 -5.58 -13.17
N ASN A 36 -10.28 -4.67 -13.45
CA ASN A 36 -10.36 -3.36 -12.81
C ASN A 36 -11.43 -3.28 -11.71
N ARG A 37 -12.32 -4.26 -11.71
CA ARG A 37 -13.47 -4.27 -10.80
C ARG A 37 -13.02 -4.38 -9.35
N PRO A 38 -13.40 -3.44 -8.46
CA PRO A 38 -13.17 -3.58 -7.03
C PRO A 38 -14.01 -4.73 -6.46
N ILE A 39 -13.52 -5.35 -5.38
CA ILE A 39 -14.25 -6.40 -4.65
C ILE A 39 -15.47 -5.79 -3.96
N ALA A 40 -15.34 -4.60 -3.40
CA ALA A 40 -16.44 -3.88 -2.78
C ALA A 40 -17.42 -3.36 -3.85
N PRO A 41 -18.73 -3.32 -3.55
CA PRO A 41 -19.71 -2.73 -4.45
C PRO A 41 -19.37 -1.29 -4.79
N LEU A 42 -19.40 -0.95 -6.07
CA LEU A 42 -19.18 0.40 -6.56
C LEU A 42 -20.51 1.06 -6.88
N HIS A 43 -20.74 2.24 -6.31
CA HIS A 43 -21.91 3.06 -6.57
C HIS A 43 -21.48 4.40 -7.16
N ASN A 44 -22.00 4.71 -8.35
CA ASN A 44 -21.85 6.01 -8.99
C ASN A 44 -23.06 6.31 -9.86
N ASN A 45 -23.10 7.51 -10.43
CA ASN A 45 -24.20 7.96 -11.29
C ASN A 45 -23.98 7.64 -12.78
N GLN A 46 -22.99 6.85 -13.13
CA GLN A 46 -22.75 6.40 -14.50
C GLN A 46 -23.64 5.19 -14.80
N ARG A 47 -24.66 5.40 -15.62
CA ARG A 47 -25.70 4.40 -15.93
C ARG A 47 -25.91 4.31 -17.43
N ASP A 48 -26.55 3.23 -17.84
CA ASP A 48 -27.11 3.05 -19.17
C ASP A 48 -26.12 3.18 -20.34
N GLY A 49 -24.81 3.02 -20.04
CA GLY A 49 -23.78 3.00 -21.06
C GLY A 49 -23.71 1.67 -21.81
N TYR A 50 -23.12 1.69 -22.99
CA TYR A 50 -22.85 0.48 -23.76
C TYR A 50 -22.02 -0.53 -22.97
N MET A 51 -22.29 -1.81 -23.14
CA MET A 51 -21.56 -2.92 -22.54
C MET A 51 -21.56 -2.93 -21.01
N ARG A 52 -22.53 -2.28 -20.38
CA ARG A 52 -22.71 -2.40 -18.93
C ARG A 52 -23.05 -3.84 -18.56
N GLN A 53 -22.40 -4.33 -17.52
CA GLN A 53 -22.62 -5.68 -16.98
C GLN A 53 -23.72 -5.70 -15.92
N THR A 54 -24.10 -4.53 -15.42
CA THR A 54 -25.10 -4.37 -14.36
C THR A 54 -26.33 -3.65 -14.90
N VAL A 55 -27.50 -4.20 -14.63
CA VAL A 55 -28.78 -3.53 -14.91
C VAL A 55 -29.07 -2.56 -13.76
N ASN A 56 -29.00 -1.27 -14.04
CA ASN A 56 -29.35 -0.25 -13.07
C ASN A 56 -30.86 -0.16 -12.93
N ARG A 57 -31.35 -0.22 -11.70
CA ARG A 57 -32.76 -0.08 -11.38
C ARG A 57 -33.07 1.37 -11.00
N GLY A 58 -34.28 1.82 -11.31
CA GLY A 58 -34.76 3.16 -10.99
C GLY A 58 -35.09 3.98 -12.22
N GLN A 59 -35.90 5.02 -12.03
CA GLN A 59 -36.40 5.87 -13.11
C GLN A 59 -35.45 7.01 -13.46
N THR A 60 -34.47 7.28 -12.63
CA THR A 60 -33.53 8.40 -12.78
C THR A 60 -32.09 7.92 -12.84
N SER A 61 -31.25 8.66 -13.57
CA SER A 61 -29.85 8.33 -13.78
C SER A 61 -28.91 8.84 -12.68
N TYR A 62 -29.41 9.54 -11.68
CA TYR A 62 -28.61 10.05 -10.57
C TYR A 62 -29.38 10.02 -9.24
N GLU A 63 -28.63 9.93 -8.16
CA GLU A 63 -29.12 10.03 -6.78
C GLU A 63 -28.18 10.93 -5.97
N PRO A 64 -28.71 11.72 -5.01
CA PRO A 64 -30.14 11.92 -4.69
C PRO A 64 -30.90 12.69 -5.76
N ASN A 65 -32.22 12.57 -5.79
CA ASN A 65 -33.11 13.24 -6.73
C ASN A 65 -34.51 13.44 -6.12
N SER A 66 -35.41 14.13 -6.83
CA SER A 66 -36.74 14.43 -6.33
C SER A 66 -37.62 13.23 -5.99
N LEU A 67 -37.30 12.05 -6.50
CA LEU A 67 -38.00 10.80 -6.19
C LEU A 67 -37.39 10.07 -4.98
N ARG A 68 -36.11 10.34 -4.71
CA ARG A 68 -35.40 9.70 -3.60
C ARG A 68 -34.24 10.60 -3.13
N GLY A 69 -34.28 10.92 -1.84
CA GLY A 69 -33.21 11.70 -1.22
C GLY A 69 -33.25 13.21 -1.43
N GLY A 70 -34.17 13.71 -2.27
CA GLY A 70 -34.37 15.14 -2.50
C GLY A 70 -33.38 15.76 -3.49
N CYS A 71 -33.21 17.07 -3.39
CA CYS A 71 -32.29 17.82 -4.25
C CYS A 71 -30.82 17.48 -3.92
N PRO A 72 -29.96 17.15 -4.88
CA PRO A 72 -28.55 16.84 -4.64
C PRO A 72 -27.78 17.94 -3.91
N PHE A 73 -28.18 19.19 -4.09
CA PHE A 73 -27.58 20.34 -3.45
C PHE A 73 -28.00 20.48 -1.98
N GLN A 74 -29.23 20.07 -1.66
CA GLN A 74 -29.78 20.22 -0.30
C GLN A 74 -29.72 18.96 0.54
N ALA A 75 -29.53 17.80 -0.10
CA ALA A 75 -29.48 16.53 0.58
C ALA A 75 -28.22 16.43 1.45
N GLY A 76 -28.36 15.99 2.69
CA GLY A 76 -27.25 15.69 3.59
C GLY A 76 -26.50 14.43 3.19
N SER A 77 -25.35 14.21 3.80
CA SER A 77 -24.50 13.03 3.55
C SER A 77 -25.18 11.70 3.90
N ASP A 78 -26.10 11.70 4.84
CA ASP A 78 -26.96 10.56 5.23
C ASP A 78 -27.92 10.14 4.11
N MET A 79 -28.26 11.07 3.23
CA MET A 79 -29.10 10.83 2.05
C MET A 79 -28.28 10.74 0.75
N SER A 80 -27.02 10.43 0.83
CA SER A 80 -26.08 10.37 -0.31
C SER A 80 -25.83 11.72 -1.01
N GLY A 81 -26.14 12.83 -0.33
CA GLY A 81 -25.82 14.16 -0.79
C GLY A 81 -24.33 14.49 -0.57
N PHE A 82 -23.90 15.56 -1.22
CA PHE A 82 -22.54 16.07 -1.08
C PHE A 82 -22.45 17.04 0.11
N ALA A 83 -21.44 16.84 0.95
CA ALA A 83 -21.09 17.79 2.00
C ALA A 83 -19.63 18.21 1.82
N SER A 84 -19.39 19.52 1.67
CA SER A 84 -18.03 20.05 1.61
C SER A 84 -17.35 19.96 2.97
N HIS A 85 -16.09 19.56 2.96
CA HIS A 85 -15.22 19.70 4.12
C HIS A 85 -14.73 21.14 4.20
N ALA A 86 -15.12 21.86 5.25
CA ALA A 86 -14.65 23.20 5.48
C ALA A 86 -13.34 23.18 6.25
N GLU A 87 -12.27 23.65 5.62
CA GLU A 87 -10.96 23.81 6.24
C GLU A 87 -10.47 25.24 6.08
N ARG A 88 -10.01 25.82 7.19
CA ARG A 88 -9.37 27.13 7.15
C ARG A 88 -7.94 26.96 6.66
N ILE A 89 -7.60 27.63 5.56
CA ILE A 89 -6.24 27.70 5.05
C ILE A 89 -5.73 29.14 5.28
N ASP A 90 -4.66 29.24 6.06
CA ASP A 90 -3.95 30.48 6.30
C ASP A 90 -2.54 30.34 5.70
N ALA A 91 -2.47 30.54 4.39
CA ALA A 91 -1.25 30.32 3.63
C ALA A 91 -1.24 31.15 2.34
N GLN A 92 -0.06 31.37 1.81
CA GLN A 92 0.12 31.96 0.47
C GLN A 92 0.17 30.84 -0.57
N LYS A 93 -0.46 31.09 -1.73
CA LYS A 93 -0.31 30.19 -2.88
C LYS A 93 1.04 30.44 -3.53
N ILE A 94 1.96 29.55 -3.33
CA ILE A 94 3.32 29.60 -3.88
C ILE A 94 3.58 28.40 -4.78
N ARG A 95 4.57 28.52 -5.66
CA ARG A 95 5.04 27.42 -6.52
C ARG A 95 6.29 26.79 -5.93
N GLU A 96 6.11 26.11 -4.82
CA GLU A 96 7.19 25.46 -4.09
C GLU A 96 6.74 24.06 -3.63
N ARG A 97 7.68 23.13 -3.51
CA ARG A 97 7.39 21.83 -2.92
C ARG A 97 7.28 21.96 -1.41
N SER A 98 6.27 21.34 -0.83
CA SER A 98 6.16 21.25 0.62
C SER A 98 7.42 20.65 1.24
N PRO A 99 7.88 21.14 2.41
CA PRO A 99 8.98 20.52 3.16
C PRO A 99 8.76 19.03 3.43
N SER A 100 7.52 18.58 3.58
CA SER A 100 7.15 17.16 3.75
C SER A 100 7.56 16.29 2.56
N PHE A 101 7.72 16.87 1.37
CA PHE A 101 8.20 16.15 0.18
C PHE A 101 9.63 15.61 0.34
N HIS A 102 10.41 16.21 1.21
CA HIS A 102 11.77 15.77 1.51
C HIS A 102 11.82 14.67 2.57
N ASP A 103 10.69 14.32 3.17
CA ASP A 103 10.60 13.23 4.13
C ASP A 103 10.47 11.88 3.41
N HIS A 104 11.60 11.25 3.19
CA HIS A 104 11.64 9.93 2.54
C HIS A 104 11.70 8.77 3.54
N PHE A 105 11.91 9.02 4.82
CA PHE A 105 12.27 7.97 5.77
C PHE A 105 11.31 7.80 6.94
N SER A 106 10.50 8.80 7.28
CA SER A 106 9.60 8.70 8.45
C SER A 106 8.61 7.56 8.32
N GLN A 107 7.94 7.43 7.17
CA GLN A 107 6.96 6.38 6.94
C GLN A 107 7.63 4.99 6.88
N ALA A 108 8.79 4.87 6.25
CA ALA A 108 9.53 3.61 6.20
C ALA A 108 10.01 3.18 7.60
N THR A 109 10.43 4.15 8.43
CA THR A 109 10.81 3.90 9.82
C THR A 109 9.62 3.41 10.65
N LEU A 110 8.47 4.09 10.53
CA LEU A 110 7.23 3.68 11.20
C LEU A 110 6.86 2.25 10.79
N PHE A 111 6.85 1.96 9.50
CA PHE A 111 6.52 0.63 9.00
C PHE A 111 7.45 -0.44 9.58
N PHE A 112 8.77 -0.28 9.42
CA PHE A 112 9.73 -1.28 9.87
C PHE A 112 9.66 -1.52 11.39
N LYS A 113 9.56 -0.47 12.19
CA LYS A 113 9.45 -0.58 13.65
C LYS A 113 8.12 -1.17 14.12
N SER A 114 7.07 -1.02 13.34
CA SER A 114 5.75 -1.59 13.63
C SER A 114 5.68 -3.09 13.38
N GLN A 115 6.60 -3.65 12.61
CA GLN A 115 6.62 -5.07 12.31
C GLN A 115 7.02 -5.89 13.54
N SER A 116 6.49 -7.11 13.66
CA SER A 116 6.96 -8.11 14.62
C SER A 116 8.41 -8.50 14.32
N GLU A 117 9.10 -9.10 15.27
CA GLU A 117 10.48 -9.56 15.07
C GLU A 117 10.61 -10.55 13.89
N ILE A 118 9.62 -11.42 13.72
CA ILE A 118 9.57 -12.39 12.62
C ILE A 118 9.48 -11.65 11.28
N GLU A 119 8.61 -10.65 11.18
CA GLU A 119 8.44 -9.87 9.96
C GLU A 119 9.66 -9.00 9.65
N GLN A 120 10.27 -8.39 10.66
CA GLN A 120 11.54 -7.68 10.50
C GLN A 120 12.63 -8.61 9.97
N ASN A 121 12.70 -9.85 10.48
CA ASN A 121 13.62 -10.86 9.99
C ASN A 121 13.34 -11.24 8.53
N HIS A 122 12.08 -11.31 8.11
CA HIS A 122 11.70 -11.53 6.72
C HIS A 122 12.15 -10.37 5.83
N ILE A 123 11.95 -9.12 6.24
CA ILE A 123 12.40 -7.93 5.51
C ILE A 123 13.92 -7.96 5.33
N ILE A 124 14.66 -8.28 6.38
CA ILE A 124 16.13 -8.36 6.33
C ILE A 124 16.60 -9.45 5.37
N ARG A 125 15.98 -10.63 5.41
CA ARG A 125 16.32 -11.73 4.49
C ARG A 125 16.01 -11.35 3.03
N ALA A 126 14.87 -10.73 2.79
CA ALA A 126 14.49 -10.27 1.46
C ALA A 126 15.49 -9.24 0.91
N LEU A 127 15.87 -8.25 1.72
CA LEU A 127 16.87 -7.26 1.33
C LEU A 127 18.25 -7.89 1.07
N ARG A 128 18.69 -8.86 1.88
CA ARG A 128 19.93 -9.61 1.63
C ARG A 128 19.87 -10.37 0.31
N PHE A 129 18.75 -11.04 0.05
CA PHE A 129 18.56 -11.81 -1.17
C PHE A 129 18.58 -10.92 -2.42
N GLU A 130 17.84 -9.83 -2.41
CA GLU A 130 17.76 -8.94 -3.58
C GLU A 130 19.04 -8.14 -3.78
N LEU A 131 19.60 -7.57 -2.73
CA LEU A 131 20.86 -6.83 -2.84
C LEU A 131 22.06 -7.74 -3.13
N GLY A 132 21.98 -9.02 -2.75
CA GLY A 132 22.99 -10.00 -3.11
C GLY A 132 23.12 -10.23 -4.61
N LYS A 133 22.05 -10.03 -5.38
CA LYS A 133 22.05 -10.12 -6.85
C LYS A 133 22.63 -8.89 -7.54
N VAL A 134 22.78 -7.78 -6.84
CA VAL A 134 23.33 -6.54 -7.41
C VAL A 134 24.86 -6.67 -7.48
N GLU A 135 25.41 -6.78 -8.65
CA GLU A 135 26.86 -6.98 -8.87
C GLU A 135 27.70 -5.73 -8.53
N THR A 136 27.11 -4.55 -8.74
CA THR A 136 27.79 -3.26 -8.55
C THR A 136 27.85 -2.87 -7.08
N VAL A 137 28.99 -3.04 -6.43
CA VAL A 137 29.21 -2.76 -5.00
C VAL A 137 28.76 -1.37 -4.58
N PRO A 138 29.11 -0.26 -5.26
CA PRO A 138 28.65 1.08 -4.89
C PRO A 138 27.11 1.24 -4.85
N ILE A 139 26.36 0.42 -5.56
CA ILE A 139 24.88 0.44 -5.49
C ILE A 139 24.43 -0.21 -4.18
N ARG A 140 25.04 -1.34 -3.79
CA ARG A 140 24.76 -1.96 -2.48
C ARG A 140 25.06 -0.99 -1.33
N GLU A 141 26.19 -0.33 -1.36
CA GLU A 141 26.62 0.64 -0.34
C GLU A 141 25.66 1.83 -0.25
N ARG A 142 25.23 2.40 -1.38
CA ARG A 142 24.20 3.46 -1.38
C ARG A 142 22.89 2.99 -0.77
N MET A 143 22.47 1.77 -1.08
CA MET A 143 21.24 1.23 -0.49
C MET A 143 21.39 1.03 1.02
N LEU A 144 22.52 0.52 1.48
CA LEU A 144 22.81 0.38 2.91
C LEU A 144 22.81 1.74 3.63
N PHE A 145 23.33 2.77 2.99
CA PHE A 145 23.26 4.15 3.52
C PHE A 145 21.82 4.61 3.69
N LEU A 146 20.94 4.34 2.70
CA LEU A 146 19.52 4.69 2.78
C LEU A 146 18.80 3.89 3.87
N LEU A 147 19.08 2.60 3.99
CA LEU A 147 18.51 1.76 5.04
C LEU A 147 18.94 2.24 6.45
N ALA A 148 20.15 2.78 6.59
CA ALA A 148 20.59 3.35 7.85
C ALA A 148 19.82 4.62 8.27
N GLN A 149 19.23 5.33 7.32
CA GLN A 149 18.32 6.46 7.62
C GLN A 149 16.97 5.97 8.12
N VAL A 150 16.54 4.78 7.72
CA VAL A 150 15.29 4.14 8.19
C VAL A 150 15.50 3.57 9.58
N ASP A 151 16.45 2.63 9.71
CA ASP A 151 16.82 2.02 10.99
C ASP A 151 18.26 1.48 10.93
N LYS A 152 19.07 1.85 11.93
CA LYS A 152 20.48 1.42 11.98
C LYS A 152 20.65 -0.08 12.19
N GLY A 153 19.77 -0.70 12.96
CA GLY A 153 19.78 -2.14 13.20
C GLY A 153 19.47 -2.93 11.93
N LEU A 154 18.46 -2.47 11.18
CA LEU A 154 18.14 -3.01 9.86
C LEU A 154 19.36 -2.96 8.93
N ALA A 155 19.96 -1.78 8.77
CA ALA A 155 21.09 -1.58 7.87
C ALA A 155 22.30 -2.45 8.26
N ASN A 156 22.65 -2.49 9.54
CA ASN A 156 23.76 -3.31 10.04
C ASN A 156 23.55 -4.80 9.78
N ARG A 157 22.35 -5.30 10.05
CA ARG A 157 22.03 -6.70 9.81
C ARG A 157 22.07 -7.05 8.33
N VAL A 158 21.55 -6.18 7.46
CA VAL A 158 21.62 -6.39 6.00
C VAL A 158 23.09 -6.36 5.54
N ALA A 159 23.87 -5.37 5.94
CA ALA A 159 25.29 -5.23 5.60
C ALA A 159 26.11 -6.46 5.99
N GLN A 160 25.92 -6.97 7.21
CA GLN A 160 26.56 -8.19 7.69
C GLN A 160 26.29 -9.39 6.76
N GLY A 161 25.03 -9.56 6.33
CA GLY A 161 24.67 -10.67 5.44
C GLY A 161 25.21 -10.51 4.02
N LEU A 162 25.56 -9.30 3.60
CA LEU A 162 26.15 -9.00 2.29
C LEU A 162 27.68 -8.96 2.32
N GLY A 163 28.32 -9.05 3.49
CA GLY A 163 29.76 -8.80 3.63
C GLY A 163 30.17 -7.37 3.20
N ALA A 164 29.28 -6.40 3.38
CA ALA A 164 29.48 -5.03 2.94
C ALA A 164 29.51 -4.05 4.12
N SER A 165 30.08 -2.86 3.92
CA SER A 165 30.10 -1.79 4.91
C SER A 165 29.09 -0.71 4.59
N ILE A 166 28.60 -0.04 5.64
CA ILE A 166 27.71 1.10 5.49
C ILE A 166 28.58 2.36 5.37
N PRO A 167 28.55 3.09 4.26
CA PRO A 167 29.35 4.30 4.12
C PRO A 167 28.87 5.40 5.07
N ALA A 168 29.79 6.14 5.67
CA ALA A 168 29.44 7.26 6.55
C ALA A 168 28.82 8.44 5.79
N LYS A 169 29.18 8.58 4.51
CA LYS A 169 28.64 9.59 3.58
C LYS A 169 28.70 9.04 2.16
N LEU A 170 27.89 9.62 1.31
CA LEU A 170 27.93 9.33 -0.13
C LEU A 170 28.72 10.41 -0.87
N ASP A 171 29.36 10.05 -1.98
CA ASP A 171 30.12 10.96 -2.83
C ASP A 171 29.20 11.99 -3.53
N LYS A 172 27.98 11.59 -3.81
CA LYS A 172 26.96 12.43 -4.46
C LYS A 172 25.73 12.57 -3.57
N PRO A 173 25.00 13.69 -3.69
CA PRO A 173 23.70 13.83 -3.05
C PRO A 173 22.75 12.68 -3.42
N VAL A 174 21.94 12.24 -2.46
CA VAL A 174 20.94 11.16 -2.69
C VAL A 174 19.89 11.60 -3.70
N ASN A 175 19.36 12.81 -3.51
CA ASN A 175 18.39 13.39 -4.42
C ASN A 175 19.08 14.30 -5.43
N MET A 176 19.13 13.85 -6.67
CA MET A 176 19.61 14.62 -7.81
C MET A 176 18.46 15.12 -8.70
N SER A 177 17.22 14.78 -8.36
CA SER A 177 16.01 15.19 -9.09
C SER A 177 15.54 16.57 -8.64
N VAL A 178 16.36 17.57 -8.92
CA VAL A 178 16.07 18.97 -8.59
C VAL A 178 16.26 19.83 -9.84
N PRO A 179 15.55 20.97 -9.96
CA PRO A 179 15.80 21.95 -11.03
C PRO A 179 17.26 22.43 -11.02
N GLY A 180 17.76 22.84 -12.19
CA GLY A 180 19.15 23.24 -12.35
C GLY A 180 19.57 24.50 -11.56
N ASP A 181 18.59 25.31 -11.14
CA ASP A 181 18.76 26.51 -10.33
C ASP A 181 18.65 26.24 -8.81
N VAL A 182 18.42 25.00 -8.42
CA VAL A 182 18.32 24.59 -7.01
C VAL A 182 19.57 23.81 -6.59
N ASP A 183 20.20 24.22 -5.49
CA ASP A 183 21.29 23.45 -4.88
C ASP A 183 20.75 22.12 -4.33
N PRO A 184 21.17 20.95 -4.87
CA PRO A 184 20.72 19.66 -4.38
C PRO A 184 20.97 19.45 -2.88
N LYS A 185 22.00 20.06 -2.31
CA LYS A 185 22.33 19.92 -0.88
C LYS A 185 21.23 20.48 0.03
N LYS A 186 20.46 21.45 -0.43
CA LYS A 186 19.38 22.08 0.36
C LYS A 186 18.11 21.25 0.40
N VAL A 187 17.95 20.32 -0.53
CA VAL A 187 16.71 19.54 -0.73
C VAL A 187 16.94 18.03 -0.61
N GLN A 188 17.88 17.65 0.26
CA GLN A 188 18.19 16.24 0.47
C GLN A 188 17.11 15.51 1.28
N PRO A 189 16.91 14.23 1.01
CA PRO A 189 16.01 13.37 1.77
C PRO A 189 16.39 13.38 3.26
N LYS A 190 15.39 13.48 4.10
CA LYS A 190 15.55 13.44 5.56
C LYS A 190 14.38 12.73 6.20
N ARG A 191 14.53 12.40 7.46
CA ARG A 191 13.42 11.99 8.32
C ARG A 191 12.94 13.22 9.09
N ILE A 192 11.73 13.66 8.84
CA ILE A 192 11.14 14.83 9.48
C ILE A 192 10.48 14.44 10.80
N VAL A 193 9.68 13.38 10.79
CA VAL A 193 9.02 12.87 11.99
C VAL A 193 10.01 12.03 12.78
N GLN A 194 10.32 12.47 13.98
CA GLN A 194 11.22 11.76 14.89
C GLN A 194 10.50 10.76 15.77
N GLU A 195 9.19 10.87 15.86
CA GLU A 195 8.35 9.96 16.60
C GLU A 195 8.45 8.55 16.07
N THR A 196 8.38 7.64 17.00
CA THR A 196 8.58 6.22 16.72
C THR A 196 7.43 5.41 17.28
N ASP A 197 6.24 6.02 17.32
CA ASP A 197 5.05 5.30 17.71
C ASP A 197 4.83 4.15 16.75
N ILE A 198 4.88 2.96 17.32
CA ILE A 198 4.58 1.75 16.56
C ILE A 198 3.07 1.62 16.37
N SER A 199 2.67 1.16 15.20
CA SER A 199 1.28 0.83 14.91
C SER A 199 1.13 -0.68 14.74
N PRO A 200 0.57 -1.40 15.71
CA PRO A 200 0.32 -2.84 15.59
C PRO A 200 -0.55 -3.21 14.39
N ALA A 201 -1.36 -2.28 13.89
CA ALA A 201 -2.19 -2.48 12.71
C ALA A 201 -1.40 -2.60 11.40
N LEU A 202 -0.11 -2.23 11.38
CA LEU A 202 0.75 -2.35 10.20
C LEU A 202 1.42 -3.72 10.06
N ARG A 203 1.32 -4.59 11.04
CA ARG A 203 1.87 -5.96 10.98
C ARG A 203 0.79 -6.98 10.69
N MET A 204 1.16 -8.11 10.13
CA MET A 204 0.24 -9.23 9.88
C MET A 204 0.17 -10.17 11.08
N ILE A 205 1.31 -10.42 11.72
CA ILE A 205 1.40 -11.26 12.92
C ILE A 205 0.95 -10.42 14.12
N ASP A 206 0.07 -10.98 14.95
CA ASP A 206 -0.50 -10.29 16.11
C ASP A 206 -1.21 -8.97 15.77
N ASN A 207 -1.81 -8.89 14.61
CA ASN A 207 -2.55 -7.70 14.19
C ASN A 207 -3.88 -7.62 14.97
N PRO A 208 -4.14 -6.51 15.67
CA PRO A 208 -5.37 -6.37 16.45
C PRO A 208 -6.64 -6.36 15.60
N ASN A 209 -6.53 -6.07 14.30
CA ASN A 209 -7.66 -6.12 13.37
C ASN A 209 -7.95 -7.54 12.85
N PHE A 210 -7.06 -8.48 13.11
CA PHE A 210 -7.20 -9.90 12.73
C PHE A 210 -6.92 -10.78 13.96
N PRO A 211 -7.80 -10.74 14.97
CA PRO A 211 -7.54 -11.39 16.27
C PRO A 211 -7.51 -12.91 16.19
N GLU A 212 -8.14 -13.49 15.21
CA GLU A 212 -8.20 -14.95 15.04
C GLU A 212 -7.18 -15.42 14.01
N GLN A 213 -6.11 -16.03 14.49
CA GLN A 213 -5.18 -16.74 13.64
C GLN A 213 -5.65 -18.20 13.51
N THR A 214 -6.28 -18.50 12.39
CA THR A 214 -6.70 -19.87 12.07
C THR A 214 -5.76 -20.50 11.05
N ILE A 215 -5.71 -21.84 11.04
CA ILE A 215 -5.03 -22.61 9.99
C ILE A 215 -5.99 -23.02 8.88
N GLU A 216 -7.20 -22.50 8.90
CA GLU A 216 -8.22 -22.75 7.88
C GLU A 216 -7.67 -22.43 6.48
N THR A 217 -7.92 -23.33 5.54
CA THR A 217 -7.41 -23.27 4.15
C THR A 217 -5.87 -23.35 4.00
N ARG A 218 -5.09 -23.43 5.07
CA ARG A 218 -3.63 -23.58 4.97
C ARG A 218 -3.28 -24.95 4.38
N LYS A 219 -2.35 -24.95 3.41
CA LYS A 219 -1.82 -26.17 2.82
C LYS A 219 -0.65 -26.68 3.66
N ILE A 220 -0.81 -27.86 4.23
CA ILE A 220 0.21 -28.50 5.07
C ILE A 220 0.62 -29.82 4.41
N ALA A 221 1.92 -29.98 4.17
CA ALA A 221 2.48 -31.20 3.63
C ALA A 221 3.28 -31.95 4.71
N PHE A 222 3.03 -33.25 4.85
CA PHE A 222 3.85 -34.12 5.65
C PHE A 222 4.94 -34.73 4.77
N LEU A 223 6.18 -34.53 5.16
CA LEU A 223 7.32 -35.21 4.59
C LEU A 223 7.56 -36.49 5.42
N VAL A 224 7.38 -37.63 4.81
CA VAL A 224 7.50 -38.91 5.48
C VAL A 224 8.47 -39.84 4.70
N ALA A 225 9.13 -40.71 5.41
CA ALA A 225 9.98 -41.76 4.84
C ALA A 225 9.47 -43.15 5.31
N ASP A 226 9.96 -44.22 4.67
CA ASP A 226 9.59 -45.56 5.04
C ASP A 226 9.86 -45.84 6.53
N GLY A 227 8.87 -46.44 7.21
CA GLY A 227 8.93 -46.73 8.65
C GLY A 227 8.44 -45.61 9.56
N PHE A 228 7.76 -44.59 9.03
CA PHE A 228 7.12 -43.57 9.87
C PHE A 228 5.96 -44.16 10.69
N ASP A 229 5.63 -43.51 11.80
CA ASP A 229 4.53 -43.92 12.68
C ASP A 229 3.17 -43.52 12.05
N ASP A 230 2.47 -44.53 11.53
CA ASP A 230 1.17 -44.35 10.89
C ASP A 230 0.11 -43.80 11.86
N ALA A 231 0.14 -44.19 13.12
CA ALA A 231 -0.85 -43.75 14.10
C ALA A 231 -0.66 -42.28 14.43
N ALA A 232 0.57 -41.84 14.68
CA ALA A 232 0.90 -40.44 14.92
C ALA A 232 0.59 -39.56 13.71
N PHE A 233 0.85 -40.05 12.50
CA PHE A 233 0.52 -39.35 11.26
C PHE A 233 -0.99 -39.17 11.12
N LEU A 234 -1.79 -40.22 11.32
CA LEU A 234 -3.24 -40.15 11.17
C LEU A 234 -3.88 -39.21 12.21
N ASP A 235 -3.42 -39.26 13.45
CA ASP A 235 -3.89 -38.36 14.53
C ASP A 235 -3.60 -36.89 14.21
N MET A 236 -2.37 -36.56 13.84
CA MET A 236 -1.99 -35.22 13.47
C MET A 236 -2.75 -34.73 12.22
N LYS A 237 -2.87 -35.59 11.21
CA LYS A 237 -3.64 -35.30 10.01
C LYS A 237 -5.10 -34.95 10.34
N GLN A 238 -5.73 -35.78 11.18
CA GLN A 238 -7.12 -35.57 11.59
C GLN A 238 -7.28 -34.24 12.36
N THR A 239 -6.37 -33.96 13.27
CA THR A 239 -6.35 -32.75 14.08
C THR A 239 -6.27 -31.50 13.18
N LEU A 240 -5.34 -31.48 12.23
CA LEU A 240 -5.15 -30.37 11.30
C LEU A 240 -6.35 -30.20 10.36
N MET A 241 -6.92 -31.29 9.86
CA MET A 241 -8.12 -31.24 9.01
C MET A 241 -9.34 -30.73 9.79
N THR A 242 -9.50 -31.12 11.04
CA THR A 242 -10.57 -30.63 11.92
C THR A 242 -10.44 -29.13 12.17
N ALA A 243 -9.22 -28.62 12.22
CA ALA A 243 -8.93 -27.19 12.32
C ALA A 243 -9.02 -26.45 10.96
N GLY A 244 -9.49 -27.12 9.89
CA GLY A 244 -9.75 -26.52 8.58
C GLY A 244 -8.56 -26.47 7.62
N ALA A 245 -7.44 -27.11 7.95
CA ALA A 245 -6.28 -27.18 7.06
C ALA A 245 -6.49 -28.18 5.91
N LEU A 246 -5.82 -27.90 4.78
CA LEU A 246 -5.71 -28.81 3.64
C LEU A 246 -4.41 -29.62 3.78
N VAL A 247 -4.52 -30.90 4.07
CA VAL A 247 -3.38 -31.75 4.39
C VAL A 247 -3.03 -32.66 3.23
N PHE A 248 -1.75 -32.67 2.86
CA PHE A 248 -1.19 -33.49 1.79
C PHE A 248 -0.07 -34.40 2.34
N ARG A 249 0.06 -35.58 1.77
CA ARG A 249 1.22 -36.44 1.96
C ARG A 249 2.15 -36.31 0.76
N SER A 250 3.42 -36.07 1.00
CA SER A 250 4.49 -36.18 0.03
C SER A 250 5.48 -37.24 0.53
N GLY A 251 5.73 -38.21 -0.29
CA GLY A 251 6.76 -39.25 -0.07
C GLY A 251 7.65 -39.33 -1.26
#